data_4861fa55e07eb6dccb5551971b71b9ab
#
_entry.id   4861fa55e07eb6dccb5551971b71b9ab
#
_cell.length_a   1.000
_cell.length_b   1.000
_cell.length_c   1.000
_cell.angle_alpha   90.00
_cell.angle_beta   90.00
_cell.angle_gamma   90.00
#
_symmetry.space_group_name_H-M   'P 1'
#
loop_
_entity.id
_entity.type
_entity.pdbx_description
1 polymer ?
#
loop_
_entity_poly.entity_id
_entity_poly.type
_entity_poly.pdbx_seq_one_letter_code
_entity_poly.pdbx_strand_id
1 'polypeptide(L)'
;MMFNSMKNNTKVYAFIILFSCVIINKVNADIPDNLKNHIKYLASEELAGRGTGTDGNKKAAEYIEAQFQKIGIKPWKNAKNYFQELSVITDVQKESDGNMAAIYSPIHMSELNTIIGYTPLSLSDNGSAQGKVVFVGFGISSSADKYDDYEGVDVKNAIVLVLRGAPDLDNPHGTIMQHAGIRSKVMNAKEKGAAGIVIVSGAKYPDSLMPLKWEQGGKVDGMPVIQISRIALEENIQNLKILELEKNINSSKTPYSKEIPNAEISFTVNLKQISVKTSNVIGYLPGTDPTKAGEFIVCGAHYDHLGFGGEGSGTLSGKNDLAIHYGADDNASGTAGLLELASLLKNRPLSRPVLFIGFTAEERGLLGSAFFVKNPLFSLDSVVFMLNMDMIGRLTDKKLNIGGIGTSSILKPLIDSLGKEFDFKVSTTEDGFGPSDHASFYSKDKPVLFFFTGLHSDYHRPSDTWDKINYEGETAIIKMVISTLDFIGNSPKKPDFIKVKSSAQAGQSMSFRVSLGITPDYSDHPKGMHITGVRDGGPGDKAGLVSDDIIIKLGDTQVKNVYDYTYALGKFKAGDKTSVTVLRGPKEDKEFVLQVEFDAKK
;
A
#
# COMPACT_ATOMS: atom_id res chain seq x y z
N MET A 1 23.57 30.53 39.88
CA MET A 1 22.10 30.31 39.95
C MET A 1 21.53 29.44 38.80
N MET A 2 22.33 28.68 38.08
CA MET A 2 21.85 27.84 36.94
C MET A 2 21.81 26.32 37.20
N PHE A 3 22.24 25.84 38.36
CA PHE A 3 22.32 24.39 38.67
C PHE A 3 21.13 23.84 39.47
N ASN A 4 20.20 24.69 39.96
CA ASN A 4 19.03 24.22 40.73
C ASN A 4 17.76 23.97 39.93
N SER A 5 17.70 24.35 38.64
CA SER A 5 16.50 24.14 37.80
C SER A 5 16.40 22.72 37.22
N MET A 6 17.54 22.04 37.03
CA MET A 6 17.53 20.69 36.44
C MET A 6 17.16 19.57 37.44
N LYS A 7 17.41 19.77 38.75
CA LYS A 7 17.07 18.74 39.75
C LYS A 7 15.59 18.66 40.11
N ASN A 8 14.83 19.73 39.89
CA ASN A 8 13.38 19.71 40.17
C ASN A 8 12.57 19.01 39.07
N ASN A 9 12.99 19.11 37.82
CA ASN A 9 12.29 18.44 36.71
C ASN A 9 12.44 16.91 36.76
N THR A 10 13.62 16.40 37.16
CA THR A 10 13.87 14.95 37.27
C THR A 10 13.03 14.30 38.37
N LYS A 11 12.74 15.00 39.45
CA LYS A 11 11.89 14.50 40.55
C LYS A 11 10.41 14.45 40.16
N VAL A 12 9.91 15.39 39.35
CA VAL A 12 8.53 15.40 38.87
C VAL A 12 8.30 14.25 37.88
N TYR A 13 9.26 13.98 36.99
CA TYR A 13 9.17 12.85 36.04
C TYR A 13 9.23 11.49 36.76
N ALA A 14 10.10 11.35 37.78
CA ALA A 14 10.19 10.11 38.56
C ALA A 14 8.91 9.83 39.38
N PHE A 15 8.22 10.87 39.85
CA PHE A 15 6.98 10.72 40.63
C PHE A 15 5.78 10.32 39.75
N ILE A 16 5.71 10.81 38.51
CA ILE A 16 4.67 10.45 37.55
C ILE A 16 4.86 8.99 37.07
N ILE A 17 6.10 8.56 36.83
CA ILE A 17 6.42 7.18 36.38
C ILE A 17 6.12 6.17 37.52
N LEU A 18 6.44 6.45 38.77
CA LEU A 18 6.15 5.53 39.88
C LEU A 18 4.64 5.37 40.17
N PHE A 19 3.85 6.43 39.98
CA PHE A 19 2.40 6.37 40.22
C PHE A 19 1.68 5.60 39.08
N SER A 20 2.22 5.66 37.84
CA SER A 20 1.72 4.89 36.70
C SER A 20 1.90 3.38 36.89
N CYS A 21 3.03 2.93 37.39
CA CYS A 21 3.34 1.50 37.59
C CYS A 21 2.44 0.80 38.61
N VAL A 22 1.95 1.49 39.62
CA VAL A 22 1.15 0.88 40.71
C VAL A 22 -0.31 0.66 40.30
N ILE A 23 -0.87 1.48 39.42
CA ILE A 23 -2.26 1.35 38.95
C ILE A 23 -2.37 0.33 37.80
N ILE A 24 -1.34 0.21 36.98
CA ILE A 24 -1.28 -0.71 35.82
C ILE A 24 -1.39 -2.19 36.28
N ASN A 25 -0.89 -2.55 37.46
CA ASN A 25 -0.87 -3.94 37.93
C ASN A 25 -2.23 -4.55 38.28
N LYS A 26 -3.31 -3.76 38.44
CA LYS A 26 -4.65 -4.29 38.76
C LYS A 26 -5.58 -4.48 37.55
N VAL A 27 -5.28 -3.86 36.40
CA VAL A 27 -6.10 -3.95 35.16
C VAL A 27 -5.57 -5.01 34.20
N ASN A 28 -4.43 -5.61 34.50
CA ASN A 28 -3.60 -6.37 33.57
C ASN A 28 -3.97 -7.85 33.37
N ALA A 29 -4.93 -8.39 34.13
CA ALA A 29 -5.18 -9.85 34.11
C ALA A 29 -5.96 -10.33 32.87
N ASP A 30 -6.76 -9.44 32.24
CA ASP A 30 -7.71 -9.85 31.21
C ASP A 30 -7.36 -9.42 29.78
N ILE A 31 -6.26 -8.65 29.57
CA ILE A 31 -5.92 -8.11 28.25
C ILE A 31 -5.68 -9.21 27.20
N PRO A 32 -4.86 -10.25 27.45
CA PRO A 32 -4.64 -11.32 26.47
C PRO A 32 -5.90 -12.04 26.06
N ASP A 33 -6.80 -12.30 27.02
CA ASP A 33 -8.07 -12.99 26.76
C ASP A 33 -9.05 -12.09 25.97
N ASN A 34 -9.09 -10.78 26.25
CA ASN A 34 -9.87 -9.82 25.50
C ASN A 34 -9.39 -9.74 24.05
N LEU A 35 -8.08 -9.56 23.83
CA LEU A 35 -7.47 -9.55 22.50
C LEU A 35 -7.81 -10.82 21.73
N LYS A 36 -7.62 -11.98 22.37
CA LYS A 36 -7.94 -13.28 21.78
C LYS A 36 -9.41 -13.39 21.37
N ASN A 37 -10.33 -12.94 22.20
CA ASN A 37 -11.76 -12.97 21.89
C ASN A 37 -12.10 -12.06 20.70
N HIS A 38 -11.53 -10.86 20.64
CA HIS A 38 -11.73 -9.93 19.52
C HIS A 38 -11.15 -10.49 18.23
N ILE A 39 -9.89 -10.95 18.24
CA ILE A 39 -9.22 -11.48 17.05
C ILE A 39 -9.91 -12.75 16.55
N LYS A 40 -10.29 -13.66 17.45
CA LYS A 40 -10.99 -14.90 17.09
C LYS A 40 -12.33 -14.63 16.39
N TYR A 41 -13.06 -13.59 16.80
CA TYR A 41 -14.29 -13.18 16.12
C TYR A 41 -13.97 -12.51 14.78
N LEU A 42 -13.09 -11.51 14.77
CA LEU A 42 -12.76 -10.75 13.57
C LEU A 42 -12.12 -11.64 12.47
N ALA A 43 -11.34 -12.63 12.85
CA ALA A 43 -10.73 -13.61 11.95
C ALA A 43 -11.54 -14.93 11.83
N SER A 44 -12.86 -14.89 12.05
CA SER A 44 -13.73 -16.07 11.94
C SER A 44 -14.18 -16.34 10.51
N GLU A 45 -14.61 -17.58 10.26
CA GLU A 45 -15.27 -17.97 9.00
C GLU A 45 -16.54 -17.15 8.73
N GLU A 46 -17.26 -16.77 9.78
CA GLU A 46 -18.49 -15.95 9.68
C GLU A 46 -18.26 -14.62 8.98
N LEU A 47 -17.07 -14.02 9.18
CA LEU A 47 -16.72 -12.74 8.57
C LEU A 47 -16.06 -12.90 7.20
N ALA A 48 -15.84 -14.13 6.73
CA ALA A 48 -15.37 -14.46 5.39
C ALA A 48 -14.19 -13.57 4.92
N GLY A 49 -13.24 -13.27 5.84
CA GLY A 49 -12.08 -12.43 5.55
C GLY A 49 -12.36 -10.94 5.40
N ARG A 50 -13.54 -10.45 5.78
CA ARG A 50 -13.88 -9.01 5.91
C ARG A 50 -13.59 -8.15 4.68
N GLY A 51 -13.65 -8.74 3.48
CA GLY A 51 -13.37 -8.00 2.23
C GLY A 51 -14.22 -6.73 2.13
N THR A 52 -13.62 -5.62 1.74
CA THR A 52 -14.26 -4.30 1.67
C THR A 52 -15.64 -4.34 0.99
N GLY A 53 -16.68 -3.87 1.70
CA GLY A 53 -18.06 -3.79 1.19
C GLY A 53 -18.82 -5.10 1.17
N THR A 54 -18.25 -6.21 1.66
CA THR A 54 -18.95 -7.50 1.83
C THR A 54 -19.75 -7.53 3.13
N ASP A 55 -20.63 -8.53 3.26
CA ASP A 55 -21.36 -8.76 4.51
C ASP A 55 -20.42 -9.00 5.70
N GLY A 56 -19.27 -9.66 5.48
CA GLY A 56 -18.26 -9.85 6.51
C GLY A 56 -17.63 -8.54 6.97
N ASN A 57 -17.37 -7.61 6.05
CA ASN A 57 -16.89 -6.27 6.37
C ASN A 57 -17.93 -5.47 7.18
N LYS A 58 -19.20 -5.55 6.77
CA LYS A 58 -20.31 -4.92 7.49
C LYS A 58 -20.45 -5.46 8.92
N LYS A 59 -20.42 -6.79 9.09
CA LYS A 59 -20.49 -7.43 10.41
C LYS A 59 -19.30 -7.03 11.30
N ALA A 60 -18.10 -6.89 10.72
CA ALA A 60 -16.93 -6.41 11.46
C ALA A 60 -17.14 -4.96 11.96
N ALA A 61 -17.70 -4.08 11.12
CA ALA A 61 -18.03 -2.71 11.51
C ALA A 61 -19.08 -2.67 12.64
N GLU A 62 -20.16 -3.46 12.52
CA GLU A 62 -21.21 -3.60 13.53
C GLU A 62 -20.65 -4.16 14.84
N TYR A 63 -19.70 -5.09 14.77
CA TYR A 63 -19.01 -5.61 15.95
C TYR A 63 -18.21 -4.52 16.67
N ILE A 64 -17.43 -3.72 15.95
CA ILE A 64 -16.65 -2.62 16.53
C ILE A 64 -17.59 -1.60 17.20
N GLU A 65 -18.71 -1.22 16.53
CA GLU A 65 -19.74 -0.37 17.11
C GLU A 65 -20.26 -0.95 18.42
N ALA A 66 -20.65 -2.23 18.42
CA ALA A 66 -21.18 -2.90 19.61
C ALA A 66 -20.16 -2.93 20.76
N GLN A 67 -18.88 -3.14 20.47
CA GLN A 67 -17.83 -3.08 21.48
C GLN A 67 -17.64 -1.65 22.02
N PHE A 68 -17.64 -0.62 21.17
CA PHE A 68 -17.59 0.77 21.63
C PHE A 68 -18.79 1.10 22.54
N GLN A 69 -19.99 0.66 22.19
CA GLN A 69 -21.18 0.82 23.03
C GLN A 69 -21.02 0.14 24.39
N LYS A 70 -20.57 -1.13 24.40
CA LYS A 70 -20.32 -1.92 25.62
C LYS A 70 -19.27 -1.27 26.52
N ILE A 71 -18.17 -0.74 25.96
CA ILE A 71 -17.12 -0.02 26.67
C ILE A 71 -17.65 1.33 27.20
N GLY A 72 -18.65 1.91 26.57
CA GLY A 72 -19.19 3.24 26.88
C GLY A 72 -18.45 4.38 26.17
N ILE A 73 -17.73 4.09 25.11
CA ILE A 73 -17.26 5.07 24.13
C ILE A 73 -18.51 5.61 23.40
N LYS A 74 -18.51 6.88 23.05
CA LYS A 74 -19.66 7.51 22.38
C LYS A 74 -19.39 7.69 20.88
N PRO A 75 -20.42 7.77 20.02
CA PRO A 75 -20.24 8.24 18.66
C PRO A 75 -19.75 9.69 18.69
N TRP A 76 -19.21 10.16 17.55
CA TRP A 76 -18.85 11.57 17.40
C TRP A 76 -20.04 12.49 17.77
N LYS A 77 -19.73 13.65 18.34
CA LYS A 77 -20.73 14.64 18.77
C LYS A 77 -21.83 14.82 17.72
N ASN A 78 -23.08 14.66 18.13
CA ASN A 78 -24.27 14.81 17.29
C ASN A 78 -24.42 13.79 16.14
N ALA A 79 -23.50 12.83 15.98
CA ALA A 79 -23.70 11.72 15.05
C ALA A 79 -24.78 10.76 15.57
N LYS A 80 -25.60 10.21 14.68
CA LYS A 80 -26.68 9.27 15.03
C LYS A 80 -26.12 7.89 15.41
N ASN A 81 -24.97 7.52 14.85
CA ASN A 81 -24.28 6.25 15.04
C ASN A 81 -22.76 6.46 14.92
N TYR A 82 -21.99 5.38 14.95
CA TYR A 82 -20.53 5.41 14.88
C TYR A 82 -19.98 5.43 13.44
N PHE A 83 -20.84 5.37 12.41
CA PHE A 83 -20.43 5.14 11.04
C PHE A 83 -20.20 6.44 10.28
N GLN A 84 -19.05 6.54 9.64
CA GLN A 84 -18.79 7.50 8.58
C GLN A 84 -18.84 6.74 7.25
N GLU A 85 -20.00 6.80 6.59
CA GLU A 85 -20.24 6.07 5.34
C GLU A 85 -19.43 6.64 4.18
N LEU A 86 -18.91 5.74 3.35
CA LEU A 86 -18.28 6.06 2.07
C LEU A 86 -18.64 5.00 1.02
N SER A 87 -18.50 5.40 -0.24
CA SER A 87 -18.60 4.49 -1.38
C SER A 87 -17.21 4.25 -1.96
N VAL A 88 -16.88 3.00 -2.18
CA VAL A 88 -15.59 2.56 -2.71
C VAL A 88 -15.83 1.85 -4.02
N ILE A 89 -15.10 2.24 -5.08
CA ILE A 89 -15.12 1.51 -6.34
C ILE A 89 -14.29 0.25 -6.15
N THR A 90 -14.91 -0.90 -6.33
CA THR A 90 -14.25 -2.20 -6.15
C THR A 90 -13.99 -2.93 -7.46
N ASP A 91 -14.70 -2.54 -8.52
CA ASP A 91 -14.57 -3.18 -9.83
C ASP A 91 -14.98 -2.22 -10.96
N VAL A 92 -14.64 -2.60 -12.19
CA VAL A 92 -15.04 -1.91 -13.43
C VAL A 92 -15.49 -2.97 -14.43
N GLN A 93 -16.65 -2.77 -15.03
CA GLN A 93 -17.22 -3.69 -16.00
C GLN A 93 -17.54 -2.97 -17.30
N LYS A 94 -17.46 -3.69 -18.42
CA LYS A 94 -17.99 -3.19 -19.69
C LYS A 94 -19.51 -3.16 -19.60
N GLU A 95 -20.12 -2.04 -19.98
CA GLU A 95 -21.56 -2.07 -20.26
C GLU A 95 -21.83 -2.99 -21.48
N SER A 96 -23.03 -3.57 -21.51
CA SER A 96 -23.45 -4.48 -22.60
C SER A 96 -23.39 -3.82 -23.97
N ASP A 97 -23.63 -2.51 -24.02
CA ASP A 97 -23.74 -1.73 -25.24
C ASP A 97 -22.78 -0.53 -25.22
N GLY A 98 -22.44 -0.01 -26.39
CA GLY A 98 -21.68 1.21 -26.56
C GLY A 98 -20.16 1.07 -26.48
N ASN A 99 -19.62 -0.14 -26.33
CA ASN A 99 -18.19 -0.37 -26.53
C ASN A 99 -17.95 -0.85 -27.96
N MET A 100 -17.18 -0.08 -28.72
CA MET A 100 -16.85 -0.40 -30.11
C MET A 100 -15.45 0.12 -30.46
N ALA A 101 -14.80 -0.52 -31.40
CA ALA A 101 -13.58 -0.02 -32.01
C ALA A 101 -13.54 -0.45 -33.49
N ALA A 102 -13.13 0.45 -34.36
CA ALA A 102 -12.98 0.22 -35.78
C ALA A 102 -11.69 0.86 -36.29
N ILE A 103 -11.07 0.19 -37.25
CA ILE A 103 -9.91 0.69 -38.00
C ILE A 103 -10.38 0.96 -39.44
N TYR A 104 -10.12 2.16 -39.91
CA TYR A 104 -10.42 2.58 -41.29
C TYR A 104 -9.13 2.63 -42.09
N SER A 105 -9.17 2.08 -43.26
CA SER A 105 -8.12 2.17 -44.27
C SER A 105 -8.74 2.58 -45.62
N PRO A 106 -7.95 2.99 -46.62
CA PRO A 106 -8.49 3.44 -47.92
C PRO A 106 -9.39 2.43 -48.64
N ILE A 107 -9.31 1.15 -48.29
CA ILE A 107 -9.99 0.08 -48.98
C ILE A 107 -11.12 -0.58 -48.18
N HIS A 108 -11.13 -0.45 -46.84
CA HIS A 108 -12.22 -1.00 -46.00
C HIS A 108 -12.21 -0.45 -44.56
N MET A 109 -13.29 -0.70 -43.85
CA MET A 109 -13.45 -0.52 -42.44
C MET A 109 -13.50 -1.91 -41.77
N SER A 110 -12.72 -2.08 -40.72
CA SER A 110 -12.72 -3.29 -39.89
C SER A 110 -13.21 -3.00 -38.48
N GLU A 111 -14.36 -3.57 -38.11
CA GLU A 111 -14.79 -3.56 -36.70
C GLU A 111 -13.99 -4.60 -35.90
N LEU A 112 -13.49 -4.21 -34.75
CA LEU A 112 -12.67 -5.07 -33.91
C LEU A 112 -13.53 -5.83 -32.89
N ASN A 113 -13.22 -7.11 -32.71
CA ASN A 113 -13.85 -7.94 -31.70
C ASN A 113 -13.32 -7.61 -30.31
N THR A 114 -14.22 -7.52 -29.31
CA THR A 114 -13.87 -7.22 -27.91
C THR A 114 -13.16 -8.37 -27.19
N ILE A 115 -13.11 -9.57 -27.79
CA ILE A 115 -12.45 -10.73 -27.16
C ILE A 115 -10.99 -10.81 -27.56
N ILE A 116 -10.67 -10.58 -28.83
CA ILE A 116 -9.32 -10.78 -29.37
C ILE A 116 -8.72 -9.52 -30.01
N GLY A 117 -9.52 -8.53 -30.36
CA GLY A 117 -9.08 -7.35 -31.10
C GLY A 117 -8.74 -6.17 -30.20
N TYR A 118 -9.61 -5.85 -29.24
CA TYR A 118 -9.41 -4.71 -28.34
C TYR A 118 -10.07 -4.89 -26.98
N THR A 119 -9.65 -4.08 -26.02
CA THR A 119 -10.30 -3.94 -24.71
C THR A 119 -10.20 -2.49 -24.21
N PRO A 120 -11.26 -1.91 -23.62
CA PRO A 120 -11.13 -0.69 -22.85
C PRO A 120 -10.22 -0.92 -21.63
N LEU A 121 -9.52 0.12 -21.20
CA LEU A 121 -8.74 0.09 -19.95
C LEU A 121 -9.50 0.79 -18.82
N SER A 122 -9.35 0.32 -17.60
CA SER A 122 -10.09 0.79 -16.42
C SER A 122 -9.91 2.27 -16.10
N LEU A 123 -8.77 2.84 -16.52
CA LEU A 123 -8.46 4.26 -16.35
C LEU A 123 -9.06 5.15 -17.46
N SER A 124 -9.76 4.58 -18.45
CA SER A 124 -10.46 5.31 -19.49
C SER A 124 -11.62 6.12 -18.94
N ASP A 125 -11.81 7.32 -19.45
CA ASP A 125 -13.13 7.94 -19.37
C ASP A 125 -14.09 7.33 -20.39
N ASN A 126 -15.38 7.42 -20.12
CA ASN A 126 -16.42 7.08 -21.08
C ASN A 126 -16.50 8.14 -22.16
N GLY A 127 -16.65 7.73 -23.39
CA GLY A 127 -16.74 8.63 -24.53
C GLY A 127 -16.22 8.01 -25.81
N SER A 128 -16.34 8.78 -26.89
CA SER A 128 -15.89 8.38 -28.23
C SER A 128 -14.67 9.18 -28.65
N ALA A 129 -13.78 8.55 -29.36
CA ALA A 129 -12.63 9.17 -29.99
C ALA A 129 -12.49 8.66 -31.42
N GLN A 130 -12.16 9.56 -32.36
CA GLN A 130 -11.90 9.24 -33.76
C GLN A 130 -10.83 10.20 -34.30
N GLY A 131 -9.97 9.70 -35.15
CA GLY A 131 -8.97 10.52 -35.82
C GLY A 131 -7.87 9.72 -36.49
N LYS A 132 -7.00 10.45 -37.19
CA LYS A 132 -5.77 9.90 -37.77
C LYS A 132 -4.89 9.26 -36.70
N VAL A 133 -4.15 8.24 -37.07
CA VAL A 133 -3.28 7.51 -36.14
C VAL A 133 -1.89 8.13 -36.16
N VAL A 134 -1.39 8.51 -34.99
CA VAL A 134 -0.02 8.96 -34.79
C VAL A 134 0.68 8.02 -33.82
N PHE A 135 1.70 7.32 -34.29
CA PHE A 135 2.56 6.52 -33.43
C PHE A 135 3.51 7.46 -32.68
N VAL A 136 3.50 7.38 -31.35
CA VAL A 136 4.31 8.22 -30.46
C VAL A 136 5.15 7.36 -29.53
N GLY A 137 5.91 6.42 -30.11
CA GLY A 137 6.84 5.59 -29.36
C GLY A 137 6.22 4.98 -28.10
N PHE A 138 6.85 5.24 -26.96
CA PHE A 138 6.35 4.83 -25.65
C PHE A 138 5.42 5.87 -24.99
N GLY A 139 5.14 6.99 -25.64
CA GLY A 139 4.29 8.06 -25.10
C GLY A 139 4.89 8.79 -23.89
N ILE A 140 6.20 8.87 -23.83
CA ILE A 140 6.95 9.49 -22.74
C ILE A 140 7.34 10.91 -23.12
N SER A 141 7.15 11.86 -22.20
CA SER A 141 7.67 13.22 -22.29
C SER A 141 8.35 13.55 -20.97
N SER A 142 9.69 13.62 -20.96
CA SER A 142 10.51 13.87 -19.78
C SER A 142 11.64 14.84 -20.10
N SER A 143 11.54 16.06 -19.59
CA SER A 143 12.63 17.04 -19.72
C SER A 143 13.87 16.66 -18.93
N ALA A 144 13.70 15.95 -17.81
CA ALA A 144 14.80 15.48 -16.96
C ALA A 144 15.65 14.43 -17.69
N ASP A 145 15.01 13.53 -18.44
CA ASP A 145 15.68 12.49 -19.23
C ASP A 145 16.05 12.96 -20.64
N LYS A 146 15.67 14.19 -21.02
CA LYS A 146 15.83 14.73 -22.40
C LYS A 146 15.22 13.79 -23.44
N TYR A 147 14.05 13.23 -23.12
CA TYR A 147 13.33 12.27 -23.93
C TYR A 147 11.88 12.72 -24.11
N ASP A 148 11.46 13.00 -25.36
CA ASP A 148 10.09 13.42 -25.67
C ASP A 148 9.59 12.75 -26.96
N ASP A 149 8.74 11.73 -26.80
CA ASP A 149 8.09 11.03 -27.92
C ASP A 149 7.11 11.91 -28.70
N TYR A 150 6.73 13.09 -28.18
CA TYR A 150 5.82 14.02 -28.84
C TYR A 150 6.54 15.13 -29.63
N GLU A 151 7.88 15.17 -29.56
CA GLU A 151 8.63 16.16 -30.32
C GLU A 151 8.53 15.90 -31.84
N GLY A 152 8.22 16.94 -32.60
CA GLY A 152 8.16 16.90 -34.06
C GLY A 152 6.92 16.24 -34.67
N VAL A 153 5.90 15.86 -33.86
CA VAL A 153 4.63 15.32 -34.35
C VAL A 153 3.43 16.09 -33.81
N ASP A 154 2.41 16.30 -34.66
CA ASP A 154 1.15 16.91 -34.24
C ASP A 154 0.12 15.83 -33.91
N VAL A 155 -0.21 15.75 -32.62
CA VAL A 155 -1.19 14.79 -32.09
C VAL A 155 -2.54 15.42 -31.73
N LYS A 156 -2.72 16.72 -32.00
CA LYS A 156 -3.96 17.40 -31.68
C LYS A 156 -5.14 16.76 -32.45
N ASN A 157 -6.18 16.37 -31.70
CA ASN A 157 -7.35 15.65 -32.23
C ASN A 157 -7.01 14.33 -32.94
N ALA A 158 -5.83 13.77 -32.73
CA ALA A 158 -5.44 12.48 -33.28
C ALA A 158 -5.67 11.33 -32.27
N ILE A 159 -5.69 10.11 -32.76
CA ILE A 159 -5.56 8.90 -31.95
C ILE A 159 -4.05 8.59 -31.83
N VAL A 160 -3.52 8.68 -30.62
CA VAL A 160 -2.12 8.32 -30.40
C VAL A 160 -1.99 6.81 -30.16
N LEU A 161 -1.08 6.19 -30.89
CA LEU A 161 -0.72 4.78 -30.74
C LEU A 161 0.58 4.67 -29.94
N VAL A 162 0.52 4.01 -28.78
CA VAL A 162 1.58 4.03 -27.77
C VAL A 162 1.97 2.62 -27.36
N LEU A 163 3.27 2.36 -27.33
CA LEU A 163 3.86 1.12 -26.82
C LEU A 163 3.70 1.02 -25.29
N ARG A 164 3.35 -0.18 -24.81
CA ARG A 164 3.38 -0.53 -23.40
C ARG A 164 4.83 -0.57 -22.87
N GLY A 165 5.06 -0.09 -21.64
CA GLY A 165 6.39 -0.08 -21.01
C GLY A 165 7.20 1.18 -21.31
N ALA A 166 8.50 1.07 -21.42
CA ALA A 166 9.43 2.16 -21.71
C ALA A 166 10.63 1.65 -22.51
N PRO A 167 11.41 2.53 -23.15
CA PRO A 167 12.71 2.13 -23.68
C PRO A 167 13.60 1.58 -22.55
N ASP A 168 14.48 0.64 -22.89
CA ASP A 168 15.43 0.08 -21.92
C ASP A 168 14.76 -0.65 -20.72
N LEU A 169 13.67 -1.38 -21.00
CA LEU A 169 12.94 -2.20 -20.00
C LEU A 169 13.84 -3.16 -19.19
N ASP A 170 15.05 -3.43 -19.68
CA ASP A 170 16.03 -4.28 -19.01
C ASP A 170 16.80 -3.52 -17.91
N ASN A 171 16.61 -2.20 -17.81
CA ASN A 171 17.17 -1.35 -16.74
C ASN A 171 16.06 -0.64 -15.94
N PRO A 172 15.39 -1.30 -15.02
CA PRO A 172 14.29 -0.72 -14.25
C PRO A 172 14.71 0.39 -13.26
N HIS A 173 16.02 0.60 -13.04
CA HIS A 173 16.53 1.78 -12.32
C HIS A 173 16.86 2.96 -13.26
N GLY A 174 16.70 2.79 -14.56
CA GLY A 174 16.78 3.90 -15.50
C GLY A 174 15.68 4.93 -15.13
N THR A 175 16.04 6.22 -15.07
CA THR A 175 15.12 7.29 -14.70
C THR A 175 13.89 7.33 -15.61
N ILE A 176 14.03 6.89 -16.88
CA ILE A 176 12.93 6.80 -17.84
C ILE A 176 11.85 5.76 -17.44
N MET A 177 12.20 4.76 -16.62
CA MET A 177 11.27 3.72 -16.19
C MET A 177 10.14 4.23 -15.29
N GLN A 178 10.34 5.32 -14.58
CA GLN A 178 9.27 5.97 -13.81
C GLN A 178 8.09 6.44 -14.68
N HIS A 179 8.32 6.63 -15.99
CA HIS A 179 7.31 7.03 -16.97
C HIS A 179 6.67 5.84 -17.71
N ALA A 180 7.04 4.59 -17.38
CA ALA A 180 6.52 3.39 -18.05
C ALA A 180 5.04 3.12 -17.77
N GLY A 181 4.49 3.68 -16.69
CA GLY A 181 3.10 3.51 -16.27
C GLY A 181 2.09 4.01 -17.32
N ILE A 182 1.03 3.24 -17.56
CA ILE A 182 0.01 3.59 -18.57
C ILE A 182 -0.64 4.95 -18.26
N ARG A 183 -0.92 5.22 -16.99
CA ARG A 183 -1.50 6.51 -16.56
C ARG A 183 -0.66 7.72 -17.00
N SER A 184 0.65 7.66 -16.83
CA SER A 184 1.56 8.73 -17.25
C SER A 184 1.48 8.99 -18.75
N LYS A 185 1.40 7.92 -19.55
CA LYS A 185 1.25 8.01 -21.01
C LYS A 185 -0.09 8.65 -21.41
N VAL A 186 -1.17 8.26 -20.72
CA VAL A 186 -2.50 8.82 -20.93
C VAL A 186 -2.55 10.31 -20.57
N MET A 187 -1.91 10.70 -19.47
CA MET A 187 -1.81 12.11 -19.08
C MET A 187 -1.01 12.93 -20.11
N ASN A 188 0.14 12.41 -20.57
CA ASN A 188 0.92 13.06 -21.62
C ASN A 188 0.10 13.26 -22.91
N ALA A 189 -0.59 12.21 -23.38
CA ALA A 189 -1.45 12.28 -24.57
C ALA A 189 -2.54 13.36 -24.41
N LYS A 190 -3.19 13.40 -23.25
CA LYS A 190 -4.20 14.40 -22.91
C LYS A 190 -3.64 15.82 -22.95
N GLU A 191 -2.50 16.06 -22.30
CA GLU A 191 -1.84 17.38 -22.25
C GLU A 191 -1.42 17.88 -23.65
N LYS A 192 -1.05 16.95 -24.53
CA LYS A 192 -0.71 17.24 -25.94
C LYS A 192 -1.94 17.37 -26.84
N GLY A 193 -3.16 17.18 -26.32
CA GLY A 193 -4.43 17.41 -27.03
C GLY A 193 -4.88 16.27 -27.93
N ALA A 194 -4.44 15.04 -27.70
CA ALA A 194 -4.93 13.86 -28.40
C ALA A 194 -6.44 13.64 -28.14
N ALA A 195 -7.17 13.12 -29.13
CA ALA A 195 -8.58 12.79 -28.99
C ALA A 195 -8.80 11.47 -28.20
N GLY A 196 -7.85 10.56 -28.26
CA GLY A 196 -7.87 9.28 -27.58
C GLY A 196 -6.53 8.57 -27.68
N ILE A 197 -6.37 7.48 -26.91
CA ILE A 197 -5.14 6.72 -26.88
C ILE A 197 -5.39 5.23 -27.08
N VAL A 198 -4.58 4.62 -27.90
CA VAL A 198 -4.48 3.18 -28.13
C VAL A 198 -3.17 2.67 -27.58
N ILE A 199 -3.23 1.77 -26.60
CA ILE A 199 -2.07 1.06 -26.07
C ILE A 199 -1.85 -0.22 -26.88
N VAL A 200 -0.59 -0.51 -27.21
CA VAL A 200 -0.22 -1.76 -27.90
C VAL A 200 0.96 -2.44 -27.17
N SER A 201 0.93 -3.77 -27.15
CA SER A 201 2.02 -4.57 -26.56
C SER A 201 3.21 -4.68 -27.52
N GLY A 202 4.41 -4.35 -27.03
CA GLY A 202 5.67 -4.61 -27.71
C GLY A 202 6.21 -6.03 -27.46
N ALA A 203 7.47 -6.29 -27.81
CA ALA A 203 8.10 -7.62 -27.77
C ALA A 203 8.20 -8.20 -26.35
N LYS A 204 8.33 -7.37 -25.33
CA LYS A 204 8.49 -7.80 -23.93
C LYS A 204 7.17 -8.22 -23.28
N TYR A 205 6.05 -7.96 -23.90
CA TYR A 205 4.72 -8.30 -23.41
C TYR A 205 4.00 -9.26 -24.36
N PRO A 206 3.22 -10.23 -23.84
CA PRO A 206 2.37 -11.04 -24.70
C PRO A 206 1.36 -10.14 -25.43
N ASP A 207 0.94 -10.53 -26.63
CA ASP A 207 -0.07 -9.79 -27.42
C ASP A 207 -1.51 -10.06 -26.95
N SER A 208 -1.67 -10.57 -25.73
CA SER A 208 -2.98 -10.72 -25.10
C SER A 208 -3.50 -9.36 -24.62
N LEU A 209 -4.81 -9.21 -24.68
CA LEU A 209 -5.48 -8.05 -24.11
C LEU A 209 -5.37 -8.06 -22.59
N MET A 210 -5.10 -6.89 -22.00
CA MET A 210 -5.06 -6.74 -20.56
C MET A 210 -6.46 -6.97 -19.98
N PRO A 211 -6.56 -7.63 -18.82
CA PRO A 211 -7.86 -7.76 -18.15
C PRO A 211 -8.37 -6.39 -17.71
N LEU A 212 -9.67 -6.18 -17.87
CA LEU A 212 -10.32 -5.00 -17.32
C LEU A 212 -10.42 -5.17 -15.80
N LYS A 213 -9.61 -4.43 -15.07
CA LYS A 213 -9.58 -4.43 -13.59
C LYS A 213 -9.53 -3.02 -13.09
N TRP A 214 -10.21 -2.77 -12.00
CA TRP A 214 -10.09 -1.49 -11.33
C TRP A 214 -8.65 -1.26 -10.87
N GLU A 215 -8.14 -0.06 -11.12
CA GLU A 215 -6.81 0.38 -10.70
C GLU A 215 -6.94 1.62 -9.81
N GLN A 216 -6.08 1.71 -8.82
CA GLN A 216 -6.01 2.87 -7.93
C GLN A 216 -5.75 4.15 -8.73
N GLY A 217 -6.41 5.24 -8.34
CA GLY A 217 -6.33 6.53 -9.02
C GLY A 217 -7.49 6.79 -10.00
N GLY A 218 -8.33 5.78 -10.28
CA GLY A 218 -9.55 5.93 -11.08
C GLY A 218 -9.30 6.32 -12.55
N LYS A 219 -10.34 6.80 -13.22
CA LYS A 219 -10.30 7.23 -14.61
C LYS A 219 -9.51 8.53 -14.83
N VAL A 220 -9.03 8.74 -16.04
CA VAL A 220 -8.47 10.02 -16.51
C VAL A 220 -9.54 10.77 -17.28
N ASP A 221 -10.17 11.76 -16.64
CA ASP A 221 -11.30 12.49 -17.22
C ASP A 221 -11.01 13.05 -18.61
N GLY A 222 -11.97 12.90 -19.53
CA GLY A 222 -11.89 13.40 -20.89
C GLY A 222 -10.94 12.65 -21.82
N MET A 223 -10.43 11.47 -21.41
CA MET A 223 -9.51 10.70 -22.24
C MET A 223 -10.02 9.25 -22.40
N PRO A 224 -10.62 8.90 -23.53
CA PRO A 224 -10.92 7.52 -23.89
C PRO A 224 -9.65 6.71 -24.17
N VAL A 225 -9.57 5.51 -23.59
CA VAL A 225 -8.38 4.65 -23.63
C VAL A 225 -8.75 3.21 -23.91
N ILE A 226 -8.14 2.63 -24.95
CA ILE A 226 -8.25 1.21 -25.24
C ILE A 226 -6.88 0.58 -25.46
N GLN A 227 -6.81 -0.73 -25.28
CA GLN A 227 -5.73 -1.53 -25.86
C GLN A 227 -6.25 -2.19 -27.13
N ILE A 228 -5.44 -2.20 -28.19
CA ILE A 228 -5.65 -3.03 -29.38
C ILE A 228 -4.50 -4.03 -29.46
N SER A 229 -4.82 -5.29 -29.82
CA SER A 229 -3.79 -6.30 -30.07
C SER A 229 -2.91 -5.90 -31.25
N ARG A 230 -1.61 -6.23 -31.15
CA ARG A 230 -0.65 -5.95 -32.25
C ARG A 230 -1.10 -6.60 -33.54
N ILE A 231 -1.56 -7.86 -33.48
CA ILE A 231 -2.05 -8.60 -34.64
C ILE A 231 -3.20 -7.84 -35.30
N ALA A 232 -4.18 -7.38 -34.52
CA ALA A 232 -5.32 -6.65 -35.08
C ALA A 232 -4.88 -5.32 -35.74
N LEU A 233 -3.90 -4.62 -35.22
CA LEU A 233 -3.36 -3.40 -35.84
C LEU A 233 -2.60 -3.72 -37.13
N GLU A 234 -1.72 -4.71 -37.13
CA GLU A 234 -0.86 -5.05 -38.26
C GLU A 234 -1.62 -5.70 -39.43
N GLU A 235 -2.74 -6.42 -39.15
CA GLU A 235 -3.61 -6.97 -40.17
C GLU A 235 -4.49 -5.91 -40.86
N ASN A 236 -4.84 -4.84 -40.14
CA ASN A 236 -5.78 -3.85 -40.67
C ASN A 236 -5.10 -2.53 -41.10
N ILE A 237 -3.86 -2.28 -40.75
CA ILE A 237 -3.09 -1.09 -41.14
C ILE A 237 -1.90 -1.53 -42.02
N GLN A 238 -1.95 -1.14 -43.29
CA GLN A 238 -0.93 -1.53 -44.26
C GLN A 238 0.46 -1.04 -43.85
N ASN A 239 1.45 -1.92 -43.94
CA ASN A 239 2.86 -1.66 -43.64
C ASN A 239 3.15 -1.25 -42.18
N LEU A 240 2.21 -1.40 -41.27
CA LEU A 240 2.48 -1.22 -39.86
C LEU A 240 3.25 -2.44 -39.31
N LYS A 241 4.37 -2.20 -38.67
CA LYS A 241 5.24 -3.22 -38.06
C LYS A 241 5.65 -2.75 -36.67
N ILE A 242 4.83 -3.05 -35.67
CA ILE A 242 4.99 -2.55 -34.28
C ILE A 242 6.34 -2.97 -33.68
N LEU A 243 6.73 -4.23 -33.89
CA LEU A 243 8.00 -4.73 -33.33
C LEU A 243 9.23 -4.11 -34.00
N GLU A 244 9.16 -3.72 -35.26
CA GLU A 244 10.24 -2.99 -35.93
C GLU A 244 10.35 -1.57 -35.41
N LEU A 245 9.21 -0.88 -35.18
CA LEU A 245 9.18 0.44 -34.59
C LEU A 245 9.78 0.43 -33.18
N GLU A 246 9.36 -0.53 -32.33
CA GLU A 246 9.93 -0.72 -31.00
C GLU A 246 11.45 -1.00 -31.04
N LYS A 247 11.89 -1.90 -31.94
CA LYS A 247 13.30 -2.22 -32.10
C LYS A 247 14.13 -0.99 -32.47
N ASN A 248 13.62 -0.11 -33.32
CA ASN A 248 14.33 1.11 -33.72
C ASN A 248 14.54 2.01 -32.50
N ILE A 249 13.51 2.23 -31.66
CA ILE A 249 13.60 3.03 -30.43
C ILE A 249 14.60 2.40 -29.46
N ASN A 250 14.45 1.09 -29.18
CA ASN A 250 15.32 0.40 -28.22
C ASN A 250 16.80 0.36 -28.65
N SER A 251 17.06 0.32 -29.96
CA SER A 251 18.42 0.31 -30.50
C SER A 251 19.07 1.68 -30.49
N SER A 252 18.33 2.73 -30.83
CA SER A 252 18.84 4.11 -30.87
C SER A 252 18.80 4.79 -29.49
N LYS A 253 17.94 4.33 -28.60
CA LYS A 253 17.57 4.96 -27.32
C LYS A 253 17.10 6.42 -27.51
N THR A 254 16.51 6.72 -28.67
CA THR A 254 15.97 8.02 -29.02
C THR A 254 14.50 7.90 -29.39
N PRO A 255 13.69 8.96 -29.18
CA PRO A 255 12.29 8.99 -29.63
C PRO A 255 12.17 8.68 -31.13
N TYR A 256 11.13 7.96 -31.46
CA TYR A 256 10.77 7.71 -32.85
C TYR A 256 9.24 7.75 -32.98
N SER A 257 8.74 8.85 -33.55
CA SER A 257 7.31 9.11 -33.70
C SER A 257 6.99 9.51 -35.13
N LYS A 258 5.81 9.11 -35.60
CA LYS A 258 5.35 9.43 -36.96
C LYS A 258 3.85 9.29 -37.09
N GLU A 259 3.24 10.05 -37.99
CA GLU A 259 1.89 9.76 -38.46
C GLU A 259 1.90 8.44 -39.25
N ILE A 260 0.87 7.62 -39.05
CA ILE A 260 0.66 6.38 -39.82
C ILE A 260 -0.22 6.72 -41.03
N PRO A 261 0.35 6.71 -42.25
CA PRO A 261 -0.40 7.14 -43.43
C PRO A 261 -1.66 6.31 -43.67
N ASN A 262 -2.75 6.97 -44.05
CA ASN A 262 -4.00 6.33 -44.44
C ASN A 262 -4.61 5.43 -43.36
N ALA A 263 -4.33 5.69 -42.08
CA ALA A 263 -4.92 4.99 -40.97
C ALA A 263 -5.74 5.93 -40.10
N GLU A 264 -6.95 5.56 -39.84
CA GLU A 264 -7.84 6.22 -38.89
C GLU A 264 -8.42 5.18 -37.94
N ILE A 265 -8.54 5.51 -36.68
CA ILE A 265 -9.17 4.67 -35.66
C ILE A 265 -10.32 5.44 -35.03
N SER A 266 -11.44 4.74 -34.88
CA SER A 266 -12.61 5.21 -34.12
C SER A 266 -12.92 4.21 -33.03
N PHE A 267 -13.19 4.68 -31.82
CA PHE A 267 -13.65 3.81 -30.74
C PHE A 267 -14.52 4.57 -29.73
N THR A 268 -15.36 3.79 -29.07
CA THR A 268 -16.19 4.26 -27.95
C THR A 268 -15.95 3.37 -26.75
N VAL A 269 -15.78 4.00 -25.60
CA VAL A 269 -15.66 3.35 -24.29
C VAL A 269 -16.91 3.65 -23.47
N ASN A 270 -17.53 2.56 -22.96
CA ASN A 270 -18.65 2.64 -22.05
C ASN A 270 -18.43 1.64 -20.91
N LEU A 271 -17.91 2.13 -19.79
CA LEU A 271 -17.57 1.39 -18.60
C LEU A 271 -18.48 1.78 -17.46
N LYS A 272 -18.88 0.80 -16.67
CA LYS A 272 -19.59 0.97 -15.42
C LYS A 272 -18.64 0.70 -14.25
N GLN A 273 -18.50 1.68 -13.39
CA GLN A 273 -17.82 1.50 -12.11
C GLN A 273 -18.78 0.82 -11.13
N ILE A 274 -18.33 -0.24 -10.52
CA ILE A 274 -19.06 -0.96 -9.48
C ILE A 274 -18.57 -0.42 -8.15
N SER A 275 -19.46 0.23 -7.42
CA SER A 275 -19.16 0.75 -6.08
C SER A 275 -19.95 -0.01 -5.02
N VAL A 276 -19.32 -0.19 -3.88
CA VAL A 276 -19.92 -0.74 -2.68
C VAL A 276 -19.92 0.29 -1.57
N LYS A 277 -20.89 0.21 -0.67
CA LYS A 277 -20.92 1.03 0.54
C LYS A 277 -20.15 0.33 1.64
N THR A 278 -19.37 1.10 2.38
CA THR A 278 -18.67 0.68 3.58
C THR A 278 -18.56 1.86 4.54
N SER A 279 -17.95 1.72 5.71
CA SER A 279 -17.90 2.79 6.69
C SER A 279 -16.62 2.75 7.53
N ASN A 280 -16.02 3.89 7.82
CA ASN A 280 -15.16 4.00 8.99
C ASN A 280 -16.03 3.93 10.25
N VAL A 281 -15.53 3.30 11.31
CA VAL A 281 -16.23 3.21 12.61
C VAL A 281 -15.52 4.12 13.61
N ILE A 282 -16.21 5.17 14.09
CA ILE A 282 -15.59 6.26 14.84
C ILE A 282 -16.18 6.33 16.25
N GLY A 283 -15.33 6.06 17.24
CA GLY A 283 -15.61 6.25 18.66
C GLY A 283 -14.95 7.52 19.20
N TYR A 284 -15.60 8.20 20.13
CA TYR A 284 -15.14 9.42 20.76
C TYR A 284 -15.08 9.29 22.28
N LEU A 285 -13.94 9.66 22.85
CA LEU A 285 -13.72 9.79 24.28
C LEU A 285 -13.33 11.25 24.60
N PRO A 286 -14.11 12.00 25.38
CA PRO A 286 -13.76 13.36 25.75
C PRO A 286 -12.49 13.38 26.63
N GLY A 287 -11.68 14.43 26.47
CA GLY A 287 -10.57 14.72 27.36
C GLY A 287 -11.03 15.30 28.70
N THR A 288 -10.14 15.27 29.69
CA THR A 288 -10.41 15.80 31.03
C THR A 288 -10.06 17.28 31.18
N ASP A 289 -9.29 17.86 30.25
CA ASP A 289 -8.89 19.26 30.26
C ASP A 289 -9.73 20.08 29.25
N PRO A 290 -10.64 20.95 29.73
CA PRO A 290 -11.47 21.76 28.83
C PRO A 290 -10.66 22.68 27.91
N THR A 291 -9.46 23.09 28.30
CA THR A 291 -8.60 23.97 27.49
C THR A 291 -8.02 23.25 26.27
N LYS A 292 -8.01 21.92 26.30
CA LYS A 292 -7.53 21.04 25.23
C LYS A 292 -8.67 20.34 24.46
N ALA A 293 -9.91 20.72 24.69
CA ALA A 293 -11.08 20.07 24.08
C ALA A 293 -11.12 20.12 22.54
N GLY A 294 -10.29 20.97 21.92
CA GLY A 294 -10.09 21.07 20.47
C GLY A 294 -8.82 20.39 19.95
N GLU A 295 -8.09 19.65 20.78
CA GLU A 295 -6.82 19.01 20.43
C GLU A 295 -6.97 17.48 20.42
N PHE A 296 -7.39 16.90 19.29
CA PHE A 296 -7.69 15.47 19.18
C PHE A 296 -6.48 14.62 18.93
N ILE A 297 -6.39 13.50 19.64
CA ILE A 297 -5.53 12.37 19.31
C ILE A 297 -6.39 11.36 18.53
N VAL A 298 -5.88 10.85 17.41
CA VAL A 298 -6.49 9.75 16.67
C VAL A 298 -5.72 8.47 16.94
N CYS A 299 -6.43 7.41 17.34
CA CYS A 299 -5.93 6.05 17.37
C CYS A 299 -6.63 5.26 16.26
N GLY A 300 -5.88 4.66 15.36
CA GLY A 300 -6.39 3.99 14.18
C GLY A 300 -5.90 2.56 14.02
N ALA A 301 -6.74 1.74 13.39
CA ALA A 301 -6.43 0.44 12.82
C ALA A 301 -7.44 0.15 11.73
N HIS A 302 -7.05 -0.54 10.65
CA HIS A 302 -8.05 -0.98 9.68
C HIS A 302 -8.68 -2.30 10.11
N TYR A 303 -9.93 -2.52 9.69
CA TYR A 303 -10.69 -3.71 10.05
C TYR A 303 -11.11 -4.56 8.84
N ASP A 304 -10.96 -4.04 7.61
CA ASP A 304 -11.13 -4.84 6.40
C ASP A 304 -9.91 -5.73 6.15
N HIS A 305 -10.08 -6.73 5.28
CA HIS A 305 -8.99 -7.56 4.77
C HIS A 305 -9.38 -8.06 3.37
N LEU A 306 -8.69 -9.08 2.85
CA LEU A 306 -8.79 -9.49 1.44
C LEU A 306 -10.10 -10.23 1.09
N GLY A 307 -10.86 -10.71 2.06
CA GLY A 307 -12.03 -11.54 1.80
C GLY A 307 -11.65 -12.93 1.32
N PHE A 308 -12.22 -13.32 0.19
CA PHE A 308 -11.78 -14.52 -0.55
C PHE A 308 -10.56 -14.18 -1.40
N GLY A 309 -9.68 -15.17 -1.58
CA GLY A 309 -8.52 -15.04 -2.45
C GLY A 309 -8.88 -14.85 -3.92
N GLY A 310 -8.00 -15.26 -4.79
CA GLY A 310 -8.15 -15.18 -6.24
C GLY A 310 -7.42 -14.00 -6.87
N GLU A 311 -7.49 -13.93 -8.18
CA GLU A 311 -6.77 -12.92 -8.94
C GLU A 311 -7.29 -11.50 -8.64
N GLY A 312 -6.39 -10.61 -8.24
CA GLY A 312 -6.72 -9.20 -7.94
C GLY A 312 -7.16 -8.93 -6.51
N SER A 313 -7.24 -9.95 -5.64
CA SER A 313 -7.56 -9.80 -4.22
C SER A 313 -6.41 -9.26 -3.36
N GLY A 314 -5.18 -9.24 -3.86
CA GLY A 314 -3.99 -8.99 -3.05
C GLY A 314 -3.35 -10.25 -2.47
N THR A 315 -3.98 -11.44 -2.64
CA THR A 315 -3.47 -12.71 -2.12
C THR A 315 -2.05 -13.05 -2.60
N LEU A 316 -1.25 -13.59 -1.69
CA LEU A 316 0.06 -14.19 -1.99
C LEU A 316 0.02 -15.73 -2.08
N SER A 317 -1.16 -16.35 -1.96
CA SER A 317 -1.32 -17.81 -2.07
C SER A 317 -1.41 -18.33 -3.50
N GLY A 318 -1.83 -17.51 -4.43
CA GLY A 318 -1.97 -17.86 -5.85
C GLY A 318 -3.28 -17.38 -6.45
N LYS A 319 -3.27 -17.17 -7.76
CA LYS A 319 -4.41 -16.55 -8.48
C LYS A 319 -5.70 -17.36 -8.42
N ASN A 320 -5.60 -18.69 -8.27
CA ASN A 320 -6.73 -19.62 -8.26
C ASN A 320 -7.13 -20.04 -6.84
N ASP A 321 -6.46 -19.55 -5.82
CA ASP A 321 -6.79 -19.81 -4.42
C ASP A 321 -7.95 -18.91 -3.99
N LEU A 322 -9.14 -19.50 -3.88
CA LEU A 322 -10.38 -18.82 -3.48
C LEU A 322 -10.70 -19.05 -2.00
N ALA A 323 -9.73 -19.46 -1.19
CA ALA A 323 -9.93 -19.66 0.23
C ALA A 323 -10.15 -18.34 0.97
N ILE A 324 -10.77 -18.42 2.15
CA ILE A 324 -10.93 -17.27 3.04
C ILE A 324 -9.55 -16.82 3.54
N HIS A 325 -9.26 -15.53 3.41
CA HIS A 325 -8.11 -14.87 4.02
C HIS A 325 -8.57 -14.31 5.37
N TYR A 326 -8.23 -15.01 6.45
CA TYR A 326 -8.73 -14.68 7.79
C TYR A 326 -8.21 -13.37 8.33
N GLY A 327 -6.95 -12.99 8.00
CA GLY A 327 -6.36 -11.72 8.41
C GLY A 327 -6.34 -11.54 9.92
N ALA A 328 -5.80 -12.52 10.66
CA ALA A 328 -5.77 -12.46 12.11
C ALA A 328 -4.75 -11.45 12.61
N ASP A 329 -3.56 -11.43 11.99
CA ASP A 329 -2.60 -10.37 12.25
C ASP A 329 -2.91 -9.13 11.39
N ASP A 330 -3.25 -9.34 10.14
CA ASP A 330 -3.60 -8.29 9.17
C ASP A 330 -5.12 -8.18 8.93
N ASN A 331 -5.88 -7.29 9.60
CA ASN A 331 -5.43 -6.51 10.74
C ASN A 331 -6.45 -6.62 11.87
N ALA A 332 -6.86 -7.89 12.17
CA ALA A 332 -7.70 -8.11 13.36
C ALA A 332 -6.92 -7.81 14.65
N SER A 333 -5.58 -7.98 14.65
CA SER A 333 -4.72 -7.64 15.79
C SER A 333 -4.75 -6.14 16.10
N GLY A 334 -4.52 -5.27 15.10
CA GLY A 334 -4.60 -3.83 15.30
C GLY A 334 -5.99 -3.37 15.71
N THR A 335 -7.05 -3.95 15.11
CA THR A 335 -8.45 -3.64 15.48
C THR A 335 -8.76 -4.08 16.92
N ALA A 336 -8.31 -5.26 17.36
CA ALA A 336 -8.45 -5.72 18.73
C ALA A 336 -7.69 -4.80 19.70
N GLY A 337 -6.46 -4.41 19.32
CA GLY A 337 -5.67 -3.42 20.05
C GLY A 337 -6.39 -2.08 20.20
N LEU A 338 -7.06 -1.60 19.15
CA LEU A 338 -7.86 -0.37 19.19
C LEU A 338 -9.01 -0.46 20.19
N LEU A 339 -9.72 -1.60 20.24
CA LEU A 339 -10.82 -1.84 21.20
C LEU A 339 -10.29 -1.92 22.64
N GLU A 340 -9.15 -2.57 22.84
CA GLU A 340 -8.53 -2.67 24.17
C GLU A 340 -8.01 -1.29 24.65
N LEU A 341 -7.40 -0.48 23.76
CA LEU A 341 -7.04 0.90 24.06
C LEU A 341 -8.25 1.74 24.46
N ALA A 342 -9.38 1.59 23.76
CA ALA A 342 -10.62 2.28 24.10
C ALA A 342 -11.11 1.90 25.50
N SER A 343 -11.05 0.61 25.86
CA SER A 343 -11.40 0.10 27.19
C SER A 343 -10.50 0.66 28.30
N LEU A 344 -9.20 0.63 28.08
CA LEU A 344 -8.21 1.12 29.03
C LEU A 344 -8.31 2.63 29.26
N LEU A 345 -8.42 3.41 28.17
CA LEU A 345 -8.53 4.87 28.24
C LEU A 345 -9.88 5.35 28.76
N LYS A 346 -10.96 4.57 28.56
CA LYS A 346 -12.26 4.89 29.15
C LYS A 346 -12.18 4.98 30.68
N ASN A 347 -11.41 4.10 31.30
CA ASN A 347 -11.22 4.08 32.74
C ASN A 347 -10.18 5.10 33.24
N ARG A 348 -9.34 5.63 32.33
CA ARG A 348 -8.30 6.60 32.61
C ARG A 348 -8.16 7.61 31.45
N PRO A 349 -9.15 8.52 31.29
CA PRO A 349 -9.15 9.46 30.18
C PRO A 349 -7.94 10.41 30.24
N LEU A 350 -7.42 10.74 29.05
CA LEU A 350 -6.34 11.70 28.90
C LEU A 350 -6.81 13.14 29.05
N SER A 351 -5.89 14.09 29.19
CA SER A 351 -6.22 15.53 29.14
C SER A 351 -6.82 15.91 27.77
N ARG A 352 -6.28 15.34 26.67
CA ARG A 352 -6.78 15.52 25.30
C ARG A 352 -7.86 14.49 24.97
N PRO A 353 -8.86 14.87 24.18
CA PRO A 353 -9.85 13.92 23.67
C PRO A 353 -9.21 12.94 22.69
N VAL A 354 -9.78 11.71 22.64
CA VAL A 354 -9.31 10.64 21.75
C VAL A 354 -10.44 10.23 20.80
N LEU A 355 -10.09 10.07 19.53
CA LEU A 355 -10.90 9.40 18.53
C LEU A 355 -10.31 8.02 18.24
N PHE A 356 -11.12 7.00 18.39
CA PHE A 356 -10.80 5.63 17.98
C PHE A 356 -11.45 5.38 16.64
N ILE A 357 -10.65 5.06 15.61
CA ILE A 357 -11.17 4.89 14.26
C ILE A 357 -10.76 3.52 13.73
N GLY A 358 -11.77 2.64 13.52
CA GLY A 358 -11.63 1.48 12.67
C GLY A 358 -11.77 1.92 11.21
N PHE A 359 -10.68 1.89 10.46
CA PHE A 359 -10.70 2.25 9.04
C PHE A 359 -11.17 1.08 8.19
N THR A 360 -11.88 1.40 7.10
CA THR A 360 -12.28 0.44 6.07
C THR A 360 -11.48 0.68 4.79
N ALA A 361 -11.45 -0.32 3.92
CA ALA A 361 -10.85 -0.21 2.60
C ALA A 361 -9.37 0.25 2.61
N GLU A 362 -8.62 -0.15 3.63
CA GLU A 362 -7.18 0.01 3.69
C GLU A 362 -6.50 -0.81 2.58
N GLU A 363 -6.89 -2.07 2.43
CA GLU A 363 -6.43 -3.04 1.43
C GLU A 363 -6.71 -2.62 -0.03
N ARG A 364 -7.56 -1.62 -0.20
CA ARG A 364 -7.88 -0.97 -1.48
C ARG A 364 -7.09 0.31 -1.72
N GLY A 365 -6.07 0.57 -0.90
CA GLY A 365 -5.18 1.72 -1.00
C GLY A 365 -5.56 2.86 -0.06
N LEU A 366 -5.77 2.57 1.21
CA LEU A 366 -5.98 3.54 2.29
C LEU A 366 -7.26 4.38 2.11
N LEU A 367 -8.29 3.85 1.42
CA LEU A 367 -9.44 4.67 1.00
C LEU A 367 -10.26 5.19 2.18
N GLY A 368 -10.34 4.43 3.28
CA GLY A 368 -11.07 4.84 4.48
C GLY A 368 -10.40 6.01 5.19
N SER A 369 -9.10 5.92 5.46
CA SER A 369 -8.35 7.00 6.10
C SER A 369 -8.20 8.21 5.18
N ALA A 370 -7.99 8.01 3.88
CA ALA A 370 -7.97 9.08 2.89
C ALA A 370 -9.32 9.82 2.83
N PHE A 371 -10.44 9.08 2.90
CA PHE A 371 -11.78 9.68 2.97
C PHE A 371 -11.95 10.50 4.25
N PHE A 372 -11.52 9.98 5.41
CA PHE A 372 -11.61 10.69 6.68
C PHE A 372 -10.84 12.01 6.65
N VAL A 373 -9.58 12.02 6.19
CA VAL A 373 -8.79 13.26 6.16
C VAL A 373 -9.28 14.27 5.12
N LYS A 374 -9.99 13.81 4.08
CA LYS A 374 -10.62 14.66 3.07
C LYS A 374 -11.98 15.20 3.52
N ASN A 375 -12.73 14.40 4.29
CA ASN A 375 -14.09 14.70 4.77
C ASN A 375 -14.16 14.55 6.30
N PRO A 376 -13.34 15.28 7.07
CA PRO A 376 -13.29 15.11 8.51
C PRO A 376 -14.57 15.61 9.17
N LEU A 377 -14.95 15.01 10.29
CA LEU A 377 -16.14 15.39 11.08
C LEU A 377 -15.98 16.74 11.78
N PHE A 378 -14.77 17.32 11.74
CA PHE A 378 -14.36 18.59 12.36
C PHE A 378 -13.15 19.14 11.60
N SER A 379 -12.66 20.33 11.96
CA SER A 379 -11.42 20.83 11.34
C SER A 379 -10.27 19.86 11.59
N LEU A 380 -9.63 19.38 10.52
CA LEU A 380 -8.49 18.47 10.61
C LEU A 380 -7.30 19.11 11.38
N ASP A 381 -7.24 20.43 11.47
CA ASP A 381 -6.23 21.15 12.27
C ASP A 381 -6.33 20.84 13.76
N SER A 382 -7.50 20.38 14.21
CA SER A 382 -7.71 19.93 15.58
C SER A 382 -7.04 18.56 15.86
N VAL A 383 -6.65 17.79 14.85
CA VAL A 383 -5.86 16.57 15.04
C VAL A 383 -4.43 16.98 15.33
N VAL A 384 -3.96 16.70 16.55
CA VAL A 384 -2.62 17.03 17.00
C VAL A 384 -1.64 15.87 16.92
N PHE A 385 -2.15 14.64 16.81
CA PHE A 385 -1.36 13.43 16.71
C PHE A 385 -2.20 12.26 16.22
N MET A 386 -1.59 11.35 15.43
CA MET A 386 -2.22 10.09 15.04
C MET A 386 -1.31 8.91 15.32
N LEU A 387 -1.86 7.87 15.95
CA LEU A 387 -1.20 6.59 16.21
C LEU A 387 -1.94 5.50 15.46
N ASN A 388 -1.22 4.74 14.66
CA ASN A 388 -1.74 3.61 13.88
C ASN A 388 -1.15 2.29 14.35
N MET A 389 -2.00 1.27 14.39
CA MET A 389 -1.61 -0.10 14.71
C MET A 389 -2.02 -1.00 13.58
N ASP A 390 -1.02 -1.71 13.02
CA ASP A 390 -1.26 -2.62 11.92
C ASP A 390 -0.30 -3.79 12.04
N MET A 391 -0.86 -5.01 12.06
CA MET A 391 -0.10 -6.25 12.27
C MET A 391 0.76 -6.20 13.54
N ILE A 392 0.14 -6.08 14.71
CA ILE A 392 0.81 -6.02 16.02
C ILE A 392 0.77 -7.34 16.79
N GLY A 393 0.21 -8.41 16.21
CA GLY A 393 -0.03 -9.69 16.87
C GLY A 393 1.07 -10.74 16.69
N ARG A 394 2.14 -10.47 15.91
CA ARG A 394 3.18 -11.49 15.62
C ARG A 394 4.56 -11.11 16.17
N LEU A 395 4.59 -10.46 17.33
CA LEU A 395 5.84 -10.10 17.99
C LEU A 395 6.74 -11.32 18.20
N THR A 396 7.94 -11.29 17.61
CA THR A 396 8.97 -12.34 17.72
C THR A 396 10.28 -11.71 18.19
N ASP A 397 10.98 -12.37 19.12
CA ASP A 397 12.27 -11.91 19.65
C ASP A 397 12.27 -10.49 20.20
N LYS A 398 11.10 -9.97 20.62
CA LYS A 398 10.88 -8.61 21.09
C LYS A 398 11.18 -7.54 20.02
N LYS A 399 11.20 -7.91 18.73
CA LYS A 399 11.41 -6.97 17.61
C LYS A 399 10.12 -6.22 17.31
N LEU A 400 10.16 -4.90 17.37
CA LEU A 400 9.04 -4.02 17.10
C LEU A 400 9.47 -2.91 16.14
N ASN A 401 8.73 -2.73 15.05
CA ASN A 401 8.97 -1.65 14.10
C ASN A 401 8.07 -0.46 14.43
N ILE A 402 8.64 0.75 14.48
CA ILE A 402 7.88 1.98 14.76
C ILE A 402 8.26 3.02 13.72
N GLY A 403 7.30 3.35 12.85
CA GLY A 403 7.44 4.38 11.81
C GLY A 403 6.99 5.76 12.29
N GLY A 404 7.46 6.81 11.60
CA GLY A 404 7.03 8.18 11.83
C GLY A 404 7.73 8.92 12.97
N ILE A 405 8.80 8.37 13.54
CA ILE A 405 9.47 8.97 14.70
C ILE A 405 10.10 10.34 14.42
N GLY A 406 10.38 10.68 13.17
CA GLY A 406 10.89 11.97 12.73
C GLY A 406 9.80 13.03 12.55
N THR A 407 8.52 12.67 12.60
CA THR A 407 7.40 13.58 12.30
C THR A 407 7.10 14.60 13.40
N SER A 408 7.74 14.45 14.58
CA SER A 408 7.76 15.45 15.65
C SER A 408 9.03 15.30 16.48
N SER A 409 9.54 16.43 17.01
CA SER A 409 10.77 16.49 17.80
C SER A 409 10.73 15.64 19.08
N ILE A 410 9.55 15.38 19.62
CA ILE A 410 9.35 14.63 20.86
C ILE A 410 9.29 13.12 20.67
N LEU A 411 9.02 12.62 19.44
CA LEU A 411 8.70 11.20 19.22
C LEU A 411 9.92 10.30 19.36
N LYS A 412 11.04 10.64 18.72
CA LYS A 412 12.25 9.81 18.81
C LYS A 412 12.74 9.61 20.26
N PRO A 413 12.95 10.66 21.09
CA PRO A 413 13.35 10.47 22.47
C PRO A 413 12.36 9.66 23.30
N LEU A 414 11.05 9.82 23.04
CA LEU A 414 10.00 9.08 23.71
C LEU A 414 10.08 7.59 23.38
N ILE A 415 10.15 7.25 22.09
CA ILE A 415 10.21 5.85 21.63
C ILE A 415 11.51 5.17 22.08
N ASP A 416 12.65 5.86 22.02
CA ASP A 416 13.93 5.34 22.51
C ASP A 416 13.88 5.03 24.04
N SER A 417 13.14 5.83 24.81
CA SER A 417 12.94 5.62 26.26
C SER A 417 12.01 4.43 26.53
N LEU A 418 10.83 4.41 25.86
CA LEU A 418 9.83 3.36 26.08
C LEU A 418 10.31 2.00 25.53
N GLY A 419 11.06 1.98 24.44
CA GLY A 419 11.66 0.75 23.91
C GLY A 419 12.58 0.07 24.94
N LYS A 420 13.35 0.85 25.69
CA LYS A 420 14.19 0.34 26.80
C LYS A 420 13.36 -0.10 28.00
N GLU A 421 12.33 0.67 28.37
CA GLU A 421 11.46 0.38 29.51
C GLU A 421 10.71 -0.95 29.30
N PHE A 422 10.20 -1.19 28.09
CA PHE A 422 9.47 -2.39 27.73
C PHE A 422 10.36 -3.53 27.21
N ASP A 423 11.67 -3.34 27.19
CA ASP A 423 12.66 -4.31 26.71
C ASP A 423 12.39 -4.79 25.26
N PHE A 424 11.97 -3.84 24.39
CA PHE A 424 11.81 -4.09 22.97
C PHE A 424 13.10 -3.77 22.18
N LYS A 425 13.35 -4.58 21.16
CA LYS A 425 14.32 -4.28 20.10
C LYS A 425 13.61 -3.45 19.04
N VAL A 426 13.60 -2.13 19.25
CA VAL A 426 12.85 -1.22 18.36
C VAL A 426 13.68 -0.90 17.13
N SER A 427 13.12 -1.17 15.94
CA SER A 427 13.57 -0.63 14.65
C SER A 427 12.71 0.58 14.31
N THR A 428 13.30 1.68 13.83
CA THR A 428 12.56 2.91 13.61
C THR A 428 12.77 3.46 12.21
N THR A 429 11.72 4.09 11.65
CA THR A 429 11.81 4.93 10.46
C THR A 429 11.37 6.35 10.80
N GLU A 430 12.08 7.35 10.24
CA GLU A 430 11.77 8.76 10.52
C GLU A 430 10.55 9.23 9.74
N ASP A 431 10.35 8.72 8.51
CA ASP A 431 9.30 9.11 7.58
C ASP A 431 7.91 8.73 8.11
N GLY A 432 6.96 9.61 7.91
CA GLY A 432 5.55 9.38 8.20
C GLY A 432 4.75 8.81 7.01
N PHE A 433 5.38 8.64 5.85
CA PHE A 433 4.81 7.84 4.78
C PHE A 433 5.06 6.36 5.03
N GLY A 434 4.08 5.54 4.69
CA GLY A 434 4.16 4.11 4.90
C GLY A 434 2.97 3.39 4.29
N PRO A 435 2.95 2.05 4.38
CA PRO A 435 1.93 1.23 3.70
C PRO A 435 0.65 1.06 4.53
N SER A 436 0.31 1.99 5.43
CA SER A 436 -0.90 1.92 6.25
C SER A 436 -1.49 3.30 6.53
N ASP A 437 -2.64 3.37 7.23
CA ASP A 437 -3.53 4.52 7.41
C ASP A 437 -2.88 5.79 7.97
N HIS A 438 -1.78 5.69 8.70
CA HIS A 438 -1.02 6.84 9.20
C HIS A 438 -0.52 7.76 8.08
N ALA A 439 -0.24 7.20 6.89
CA ALA A 439 0.24 7.95 5.75
C ALA A 439 -0.78 9.00 5.27
N SER A 440 -2.09 8.71 5.39
CA SER A 440 -3.15 9.67 5.07
C SER A 440 -3.10 10.91 5.96
N PHE A 441 -2.80 10.76 7.24
CA PHE A 441 -2.67 11.87 8.19
C PHE A 441 -1.36 12.63 8.01
N TYR A 442 -0.25 11.92 7.80
CA TYR A 442 1.03 12.56 7.52
C TYR A 442 0.98 13.43 6.25
N SER A 443 0.26 12.98 5.20
CA SER A 443 0.03 13.77 3.99
C SER A 443 -0.70 15.10 4.24
N LYS A 444 -1.31 15.25 5.43
CA LYS A 444 -2.02 16.45 5.91
C LYS A 444 -1.28 17.16 7.04
N ASP A 445 0.04 16.99 7.07
CA ASP A 445 0.94 17.64 8.02
C ASP A 445 0.59 17.33 9.49
N LYS A 446 0.21 16.07 9.77
CA LYS A 446 -0.02 15.60 11.13
C LYS A 446 1.13 14.70 11.58
N PRO A 447 1.64 14.88 12.81
CA PRO A 447 2.63 13.96 13.38
C PRO A 447 2.00 12.60 13.62
N VAL A 448 2.72 11.54 13.25
CA VAL A 448 2.21 10.17 13.27
C VAL A 448 3.19 9.20 13.92
N LEU A 449 2.67 8.11 14.47
CA LEU A 449 3.41 6.89 14.79
C LEU A 449 2.68 5.68 14.20
N PHE A 450 3.46 4.73 13.73
CA PHE A 450 2.99 3.48 13.15
C PHE A 450 3.66 2.31 13.85
N PHE A 451 2.86 1.46 14.52
CA PHE A 451 3.31 0.27 15.24
C PHE A 451 3.06 -0.97 14.39
N PHE A 452 4.11 -1.79 14.23
CA PHE A 452 4.12 -2.94 13.32
C PHE A 452 5.12 -4.00 13.79
N THR A 453 4.73 -5.28 13.83
CA THR A 453 5.62 -6.38 14.24
C THR A 453 6.47 -6.95 13.11
N GLY A 454 6.25 -6.52 11.88
CA GLY A 454 6.95 -7.01 10.70
C GLY A 454 6.11 -7.96 9.87
N LEU A 455 6.54 -8.19 8.63
CA LEU A 455 5.93 -9.18 7.76
C LEU A 455 6.30 -10.59 8.19
N HIS A 456 5.39 -11.54 7.96
CA HIS A 456 5.58 -12.95 8.23
C HIS A 456 5.12 -13.81 7.04
N SER A 457 5.44 -15.11 7.05
CA SER A 457 5.13 -16.02 5.94
C SER A 457 3.64 -16.21 5.66
N ASP A 458 2.77 -15.87 6.61
CA ASP A 458 1.31 -15.99 6.48
C ASP A 458 0.66 -14.70 5.95
N TYR A 459 1.41 -13.60 5.79
CA TYR A 459 0.90 -12.31 5.29
C TYR A 459 0.16 -12.48 3.96
N HIS A 460 -1.05 -11.92 3.87
CA HIS A 460 -1.94 -12.04 2.71
C HIS A 460 -2.21 -13.49 2.27
N ARG A 461 -2.33 -14.40 3.24
CA ARG A 461 -2.63 -15.82 3.01
C ARG A 461 -3.75 -16.33 3.89
N PRO A 462 -4.45 -17.40 3.47
CA PRO A 462 -5.45 -18.07 4.32
C PRO A 462 -4.89 -18.60 5.65
N SER A 463 -3.57 -18.76 5.73
CA SER A 463 -2.89 -19.26 6.92
C SER A 463 -2.65 -18.21 8.02
N ASP A 464 -3.04 -16.92 7.81
CA ASP A 464 -3.01 -15.91 8.87
C ASP A 464 -4.22 -16.07 9.80
N THR A 465 -4.07 -16.95 10.79
CA THR A 465 -5.12 -17.44 11.68
C THR A 465 -4.90 -17.03 13.13
N TRP A 466 -5.97 -16.91 13.90
CA TRP A 466 -5.98 -16.42 15.28
C TRP A 466 -5.15 -17.23 16.27
N ASP A 467 -4.94 -18.53 16.01
CA ASP A 467 -4.15 -19.44 16.86
C ASP A 467 -2.64 -19.19 16.75
N LYS A 468 -2.20 -18.40 15.77
CA LYS A 468 -0.80 -18.03 15.56
C LYS A 468 -0.42 -16.70 16.21
N ILE A 469 -1.36 -15.99 16.80
CA ILE A 469 -1.13 -14.69 17.43
C ILE A 469 -0.39 -14.84 18.75
N ASN A 470 0.60 -13.97 18.97
CA ASN A 470 1.32 -13.84 20.23
C ASN A 470 0.60 -12.80 21.14
N TYR A 471 -0.44 -13.26 21.84
CA TYR A 471 -1.28 -12.37 22.68
C TYR A 471 -0.51 -11.68 23.81
N GLU A 472 0.49 -12.34 24.37
CA GLU A 472 1.36 -11.73 25.40
C GLU A 472 2.24 -10.63 24.80
N GLY A 473 2.80 -10.89 23.61
CA GLY A 473 3.57 -9.91 22.86
C GLY A 473 2.73 -8.70 22.47
N GLU A 474 1.53 -8.93 21.96
CA GLU A 474 0.57 -7.88 21.61
C GLU A 474 0.16 -7.06 22.84
N THR A 475 -0.10 -7.72 23.98
CA THR A 475 -0.36 -7.05 25.27
C THR A 475 0.79 -6.12 25.67
N ALA A 476 2.04 -6.55 25.48
CA ALA A 476 3.20 -5.71 25.78
C ALA A 476 3.27 -4.48 24.85
N ILE A 477 2.93 -4.64 23.57
CA ILE A 477 2.85 -3.52 22.62
C ILE A 477 1.74 -2.55 23.03
N ILE A 478 0.54 -3.02 23.37
CA ILE A 478 -0.58 -2.18 23.85
C ILE A 478 -0.16 -1.37 25.09
N LYS A 479 0.60 -1.95 26.00
CA LYS A 479 1.14 -1.22 27.17
C LYS A 479 2.09 -0.10 26.76
N MET A 480 2.97 -0.33 25.79
CA MET A 480 3.84 0.71 25.24
C MET A 480 3.05 1.80 24.53
N VAL A 481 2.01 1.43 23.76
CA VAL A 481 1.09 2.37 23.10
C VAL A 481 0.38 3.25 24.13
N ILE A 482 -0.16 2.67 25.22
CA ILE A 482 -0.78 3.42 26.31
C ILE A 482 0.22 4.41 26.94
N SER A 483 1.45 3.99 27.20
CA SER A 483 2.48 4.88 27.74
C SER A 483 2.83 6.03 26.78
N THR A 484 2.84 5.75 25.48
CA THR A 484 3.00 6.77 24.43
C THR A 484 1.84 7.77 24.45
N LEU A 485 0.61 7.28 24.52
CA LEU A 485 -0.60 8.12 24.58
C LEU A 485 -0.68 8.93 25.87
N ASP A 486 -0.29 8.35 27.00
CA ASP A 486 -0.21 9.07 28.28
C ASP A 486 0.74 10.27 28.22
N PHE A 487 1.91 10.05 27.64
CA PHE A 487 2.89 11.14 27.49
C PHE A 487 2.34 12.26 26.58
N ILE A 488 1.86 11.92 25.41
CA ILE A 488 1.35 12.89 24.43
C ILE A 488 0.04 13.52 24.90
N GLY A 489 -0.89 12.70 25.38
CA GLY A 489 -2.24 13.10 25.75
C GLY A 489 -2.32 14.02 26.97
N ASN A 490 -1.37 13.88 27.89
CA ASN A 490 -1.30 14.70 29.10
C ASN A 490 -0.24 15.82 29.05
N SER A 491 0.57 15.86 27.96
CA SER A 491 1.57 16.92 27.80
C SER A 491 0.93 18.31 27.77
N PRO A 492 1.57 19.34 28.42
CA PRO A 492 1.11 20.72 28.34
C PRO A 492 1.10 21.26 26.91
N LYS A 493 2.07 20.84 26.09
CA LYS A 493 2.21 21.26 24.68
C LYS A 493 1.78 20.13 23.75
N LYS A 494 1.11 20.49 22.65
CA LYS A 494 0.87 19.55 21.55
C LYS A 494 2.19 19.22 20.84
N PRO A 495 2.30 18.03 20.20
CA PRO A 495 3.41 17.72 19.31
C PRO A 495 3.56 18.77 18.22
N ASP A 496 4.81 19.16 17.91
CA ASP A 496 5.13 19.90 16.70
C ASP A 496 5.06 18.97 15.48
N PHE A 497 4.91 19.54 14.30
CA PHE A 497 5.00 18.77 13.07
C PHE A 497 6.32 19.07 12.35
N ILE A 498 7.03 18.00 11.99
CA ILE A 498 8.25 18.06 11.18
C ILE A 498 8.02 17.30 9.89
N LYS A 499 8.16 17.97 8.76
CA LYS A 499 8.13 17.33 7.45
C LYS A 499 9.49 16.69 7.19
N VAL A 500 9.53 15.37 7.24
CA VAL A 500 10.74 14.58 6.96
C VAL A 500 11.00 14.60 5.45
N LYS A 501 12.25 14.86 5.05
CA LYS A 501 12.63 14.71 3.64
C LYS A 501 12.66 13.22 3.32
N SER A 502 11.68 12.75 2.57
CA SER A 502 11.64 11.35 2.13
C SER A 502 12.86 11.03 1.28
N SER A 503 13.59 10.01 1.68
CA SER A 503 14.66 9.41 0.88
C SER A 503 14.13 8.28 -0.02
N ALA A 504 12.84 7.97 0.08
CA ALA A 504 12.23 6.85 -0.62
C ALA A 504 11.13 7.32 -1.58
N GLN A 505 11.30 7.04 -2.85
CA GLN A 505 10.21 7.01 -3.80
C GLN A 505 9.30 5.82 -3.45
N ALA A 506 8.04 6.11 -3.15
CA ALA A 506 7.01 5.10 -2.85
C ALA A 506 6.96 4.05 -3.97
N GLY A 507 7.16 2.79 -3.59
CA GLY A 507 7.20 1.67 -4.50
C GLY A 507 5.87 1.44 -5.21
N GLN A 508 5.94 1.30 -6.52
CA GLN A 508 4.90 0.67 -7.31
C GLN A 508 4.95 -0.84 -7.06
N SER A 509 3.81 -1.47 -6.83
CA SER A 509 3.72 -2.92 -6.70
C SER A 509 4.15 -3.60 -8.01
N MET A 510 5.31 -4.24 -8.01
CA MET A 510 5.78 -5.03 -9.14
C MET A 510 5.32 -6.49 -9.00
N SER A 511 4.62 -6.99 -9.99
CA SER A 511 4.34 -8.42 -10.13
C SER A 511 5.60 -9.15 -10.61
N PHE A 512 6.31 -9.86 -9.71
CA PHE A 512 7.50 -10.63 -10.08
C PHE A 512 7.14 -11.97 -10.70
N ARG A 513 7.94 -12.37 -11.72
CA ARG A 513 7.80 -13.69 -12.38
C ARG A 513 8.35 -14.83 -11.51
N VAL A 514 9.26 -14.52 -10.60
CA VAL A 514 9.93 -15.46 -9.70
C VAL A 514 9.98 -14.90 -8.27
N SER A 515 10.24 -15.76 -7.29
CA SER A 515 10.41 -15.39 -5.89
C SER A 515 11.44 -16.28 -5.25
N LEU A 516 12.28 -15.74 -4.37
CA LEU A 516 13.12 -16.56 -3.48
C LEU A 516 12.30 -17.27 -2.39
N GLY A 517 11.05 -16.85 -2.18
CA GLY A 517 10.24 -17.38 -1.07
C GLY A 517 10.73 -16.88 0.28
N ILE A 518 11.16 -15.64 0.36
CA ILE A 518 11.61 -14.97 1.58
C ILE A 518 10.62 -13.88 1.99
N THR A 519 10.67 -13.51 3.25
CA THR A 519 9.98 -12.34 3.81
C THR A 519 11.04 -11.25 4.04
N PRO A 520 11.05 -10.19 3.21
CA PRO A 520 12.00 -9.09 3.40
C PRO A 520 11.62 -8.26 4.62
N ASP A 521 12.61 -7.71 5.30
CA ASP A 521 12.43 -6.61 6.24
C ASP A 521 12.44 -5.30 5.44
N TYR A 522 11.39 -4.49 5.61
CA TYR A 522 11.28 -3.20 4.91
C TYR A 522 12.01 -2.07 5.63
N SER A 523 12.56 -2.32 6.82
CA SER A 523 13.42 -1.36 7.50
C SER A 523 14.80 -1.30 6.82
N ASP A 524 15.40 -0.10 6.78
CA ASP A 524 16.75 0.07 6.26
C ASP A 524 17.77 -0.64 7.14
N HIS A 525 18.59 -1.49 6.53
CA HIS A 525 19.70 -2.15 7.19
C HIS A 525 21.03 -1.65 6.58
N PRO A 526 22.05 -1.26 7.39
CA PRO A 526 23.24 -0.57 6.87
C PRO A 526 24.09 -1.41 5.92
N LYS A 527 23.94 -2.74 5.93
CA LYS A 527 24.77 -3.65 5.12
C LYS A 527 24.05 -4.24 3.91
N GLY A 528 22.70 -4.23 3.86
CA GLY A 528 21.93 -4.87 2.80
C GLY A 528 20.47 -5.05 3.17
N MET A 529 19.74 -5.94 2.51
CA MET A 529 18.35 -6.24 2.82
C MET A 529 18.27 -7.40 3.81
N HIS A 530 17.82 -7.13 5.01
CA HIS A 530 17.54 -8.14 6.03
C HIS A 530 16.30 -8.97 5.65
N ILE A 531 16.30 -10.26 5.98
CA ILE A 531 15.13 -11.14 5.79
C ILE A 531 14.66 -11.69 7.14
N THR A 532 13.35 -11.62 7.38
CA THR A 532 12.72 -12.06 8.62
C THR A 532 12.18 -13.49 8.56
N GLY A 533 12.12 -14.06 7.35
CA GLY A 533 11.63 -15.42 7.18
C GLY A 533 11.99 -16.03 5.81
N VAL A 534 12.00 -17.35 5.75
CA VAL A 534 12.18 -18.13 4.54
C VAL A 534 11.08 -19.19 4.48
N ARG A 535 10.40 -19.28 3.34
CA ARG A 535 9.30 -20.22 3.13
C ARG A 535 9.84 -21.63 2.92
N ASP A 536 9.35 -22.58 3.70
CA ASP A 536 9.68 -24.02 3.58
C ASP A 536 9.47 -24.54 2.15
N GLY A 537 10.45 -25.24 1.62
CA GLY A 537 10.44 -25.80 0.26
C GLY A 537 10.53 -24.74 -0.86
N GLY A 538 10.67 -23.45 -0.55
CA GLY A 538 10.88 -22.39 -1.52
C GLY A 538 12.30 -22.39 -2.11
N PRO A 539 12.55 -21.60 -3.19
CA PRO A 539 13.88 -21.48 -3.80
C PRO A 539 14.96 -21.06 -2.82
N GLY A 540 14.67 -20.13 -1.92
CA GLY A 540 15.60 -19.67 -0.89
C GLY A 540 15.92 -20.74 0.15
N ASP A 541 14.90 -21.47 0.63
CA ASP A 541 15.08 -22.57 1.57
C ASP A 541 15.94 -23.70 0.95
N LYS A 542 15.61 -24.11 -0.27
CA LYS A 542 16.41 -25.10 -1.02
C LYS A 542 17.85 -24.65 -1.24
N ALA A 543 18.08 -23.35 -1.35
CA ALA A 543 19.42 -22.76 -1.48
C ALA A 543 20.15 -22.63 -0.13
N GLY A 544 19.45 -22.79 1.00
CA GLY A 544 20.01 -22.68 2.34
C GLY A 544 19.96 -21.27 2.94
N LEU A 545 19.06 -20.39 2.45
CA LEU A 545 18.73 -19.15 3.14
C LEU A 545 18.04 -19.45 4.47
N VAL A 546 18.30 -18.64 5.46
CA VAL A 546 17.64 -18.71 6.77
C VAL A 546 17.18 -17.33 7.22
N SER A 547 16.25 -17.30 8.18
CA SER A 547 15.86 -16.04 8.83
C SER A 547 17.09 -15.34 9.42
N ASP A 548 17.04 -14.01 9.44
CA ASP A 548 18.11 -13.11 9.87
C ASP A 548 19.36 -13.07 8.94
N ASP A 549 19.30 -13.68 7.74
CA ASP A 549 20.28 -13.39 6.71
C ASP A 549 20.12 -11.96 6.19
N ILE A 550 21.22 -11.33 5.81
CA ILE A 550 21.23 -10.03 5.14
C ILE A 550 21.67 -10.25 3.71
N ILE A 551 20.75 -10.13 2.77
CA ILE A 551 21.06 -10.23 1.33
C ILE A 551 21.82 -8.98 0.91
N ILE A 552 23.05 -9.16 0.42
CA ILE A 552 23.90 -8.07 -0.07
C ILE A 552 24.08 -8.12 -1.59
N LYS A 553 23.75 -9.25 -2.23
CA LYS A 553 23.85 -9.41 -3.69
C LYS A 553 22.91 -10.52 -4.17
N LEU A 554 22.27 -10.32 -5.33
CA LEU A 554 21.50 -11.34 -6.03
C LEU A 554 21.91 -11.33 -7.53
N GLY A 555 22.50 -12.43 -8.00
CA GLY A 555 23.19 -12.46 -9.27
C GLY A 555 24.29 -11.39 -9.32
N ASP A 556 24.29 -10.55 -10.34
CA ASP A 556 25.25 -9.45 -10.46
C ASP A 556 24.81 -8.15 -9.78
N THR A 557 23.61 -8.11 -9.20
CA THR A 557 23.05 -6.91 -8.61
C THR A 557 23.37 -6.80 -7.13
N GLN A 558 23.99 -5.69 -6.73
CA GLN A 558 24.14 -5.33 -5.32
C GLN A 558 22.76 -5.01 -4.73
N VAL A 559 22.51 -5.52 -3.51
CA VAL A 559 21.24 -5.35 -2.80
C VAL A 559 21.50 -4.57 -1.53
N LYS A 560 21.01 -3.33 -1.47
CA LYS A 560 21.10 -2.46 -0.29
C LYS A 560 19.80 -2.40 0.48
N ASN A 561 18.68 -2.65 -0.17
CA ASN A 561 17.33 -2.57 0.37
C ASN A 561 16.36 -3.45 -0.43
N VAL A 562 15.10 -3.45 -0.03
CA VAL A 562 14.03 -4.22 -0.70
C VAL A 562 13.84 -3.83 -2.17
N TYR A 563 14.11 -2.59 -2.54
CA TYR A 563 13.94 -2.13 -3.92
C TYR A 563 15.03 -2.70 -4.85
N ASP A 564 16.29 -2.73 -4.40
CA ASP A 564 17.38 -3.37 -5.14
C ASP A 564 17.15 -4.87 -5.28
N TYR A 565 16.62 -5.51 -4.22
CA TYR A 565 16.24 -6.92 -4.26
C TYR A 565 15.13 -7.19 -5.27
N THR A 566 14.09 -6.38 -5.27
CA THR A 566 12.97 -6.51 -6.21
C THR A 566 13.42 -6.30 -7.65
N TYR A 567 14.33 -5.36 -7.87
CA TYR A 567 15.00 -5.16 -9.15
C TYR A 567 15.79 -6.40 -9.59
N ALA A 568 16.61 -6.92 -8.71
CA ALA A 568 17.40 -8.10 -9.01
C ALA A 568 16.51 -9.29 -9.40
N LEU A 569 15.39 -9.49 -8.67
CA LEU A 569 14.40 -10.52 -8.98
C LEU A 569 13.78 -10.34 -10.38
N GLY A 570 13.55 -9.11 -10.80
CA GLY A 570 12.98 -8.80 -12.11
C GLY A 570 13.82 -9.27 -13.29
N LYS A 571 15.11 -9.56 -13.08
CA LYS A 571 16.04 -10.07 -14.11
C LYS A 571 15.89 -11.57 -14.38
N PHE A 572 15.21 -12.30 -13.51
CA PHE A 572 15.15 -13.76 -13.57
C PHE A 572 13.76 -14.27 -13.98
N LYS A 573 13.75 -15.44 -14.55
CA LYS A 573 12.56 -16.23 -14.91
C LYS A 573 12.63 -17.62 -14.26
N ALA A 574 11.52 -18.32 -14.26
CA ALA A 574 11.44 -19.69 -13.77
C ALA A 574 12.47 -20.60 -14.48
N GLY A 575 13.18 -21.40 -13.70
CA GLY A 575 14.24 -22.29 -14.14
C GLY A 575 15.62 -21.61 -14.22
N ASP A 576 15.73 -20.30 -14.06
CA ASP A 576 17.03 -19.63 -14.02
C ASP A 576 17.79 -19.99 -12.74
N LYS A 577 19.11 -20.15 -12.88
CA LYS A 577 20.04 -20.39 -11.78
C LYS A 577 20.91 -19.17 -11.57
N THR A 578 21.11 -18.80 -10.31
CA THR A 578 21.95 -17.67 -9.94
C THR A 578 22.52 -17.87 -8.53
N SER A 579 23.33 -16.92 -8.07
CA SER A 579 23.82 -16.89 -6.70
C SER A 579 23.10 -15.80 -5.90
N VAL A 580 22.86 -16.05 -4.62
CA VAL A 580 22.52 -15.04 -3.63
C VAL A 580 23.64 -14.96 -2.60
N THR A 581 24.16 -13.75 -2.37
CA THR A 581 25.20 -13.53 -1.36
C THR A 581 24.56 -12.90 -0.14
N VAL A 582 24.82 -13.49 1.02
CA VAL A 582 24.27 -13.02 2.29
C VAL A 582 25.35 -12.85 3.36
N LEU A 583 25.10 -11.94 4.30
CA LEU A 583 25.83 -11.88 5.56
C LEU A 583 25.01 -12.61 6.63
N ARG A 584 25.67 -13.39 7.47
CA ARG A 584 25.06 -14.21 8.50
C ARG A 584 25.88 -14.21 9.79
N GLY A 585 25.20 -14.48 10.91
CA GLY A 585 25.80 -14.64 12.24
C GLY A 585 25.59 -13.41 13.14
N PRO A 586 25.94 -13.50 14.43
CA PRO A 586 25.62 -12.47 15.43
C PRO A 586 26.24 -11.10 15.17
N LYS A 587 27.32 -11.06 14.39
CA LYS A 587 27.98 -9.81 13.95
C LYS A 587 27.70 -9.47 12.50
N GLU A 588 26.93 -10.29 11.78
CA GLU A 588 26.63 -10.11 10.36
C GLU A 588 27.91 -9.91 9.52
N ASP A 589 28.94 -10.71 9.81
CA ASP A 589 30.29 -10.57 9.25
C ASP A 589 30.73 -11.80 8.43
N LYS A 590 29.93 -12.89 8.47
CA LYS A 590 30.23 -14.09 7.67
C LYS A 590 29.46 -14.05 6.36
N GLU A 591 30.18 -13.97 5.27
CA GLU A 591 29.63 -13.98 3.93
C GLU A 591 29.41 -15.42 3.44
N PHE A 592 28.22 -15.69 2.89
CA PHE A 592 27.87 -16.95 2.23
C PHE A 592 27.37 -16.66 0.81
N VAL A 593 27.85 -17.44 -0.14
CA VAL A 593 27.36 -17.44 -1.52
C VAL A 593 26.56 -18.72 -1.75
N LEU A 594 25.24 -18.57 -1.86
CA LEU A 594 24.30 -19.67 -1.99
C LEU A 594 23.81 -19.76 -3.44
N GLN A 595 23.70 -20.98 -3.98
CA GLN A 595 23.18 -21.19 -5.33
C GLN A 595 21.66 -21.37 -5.26
N VAL A 596 20.94 -20.61 -6.04
CA VAL A 596 19.47 -20.64 -6.11
C VAL A 596 19.00 -20.98 -7.52
N GLU A 597 17.97 -21.80 -7.60
CA GLU A 597 17.20 -22.06 -8.82
C GLU A 597 15.78 -21.60 -8.61
N PHE A 598 15.28 -20.73 -9.49
CA PHE A 598 13.95 -20.15 -9.33
C PHE A 598 12.86 -21.11 -9.80
N ASP A 599 11.95 -21.48 -8.91
CA ASP A 599 10.73 -22.20 -9.27
C ASP A 599 9.78 -21.29 -10.11
N ALA A 600 8.95 -21.92 -10.95
CA ALA A 600 7.83 -21.20 -11.55
C ALA A 600 6.88 -20.72 -10.44
N LYS A 601 6.44 -19.47 -10.50
CA LYS A 601 5.43 -18.96 -9.57
C LYS A 601 4.15 -19.78 -9.79
N LYS A 602 3.84 -20.66 -8.82
CA LYS A 602 2.60 -21.44 -8.81
C LYS A 602 1.41 -20.56 -8.52
#